data_c1e90672371baa8148f7ae6a4a43dfac
#
_entry.id   c1e90672371baa8148f7ae6a4a43dfac
#
_cell.length_a   1.000
_cell.length_b   1.000
_cell.length_c   1.000
_cell.angle_alpha   90.00
_cell.angle_beta   90.00
_cell.angle_gamma   90.00
#
_symmetry.space_group_name_H-M   'P 1'
#
loop_
_entity.id
_entity.type
_entity.pdbx_description
1 polymer ?
#
loop_
_entity_poly.entity_id
_entity_poly.type
_entity_poly.pdbx_seq_one_letter_code
_entity_poly.pdbx_strand_id
1 'polypeptide(L)'
;MITKEEFLVLYQKYLDGECTPAEKELLAAYSDDMHLPDDVWTEEDTDPLEVRARIWQKLRENRREAIVIMPKRTNYRWLWAAAALAVMAVLAGLLFMPAKKNNATNIIAKKYETTILPGSNKAYLTLANGSKIVLDDAKNGQLAANAGVKVSKAANGVVVYKFDRKPGRQGHAAIPEINTITTPRGGQYQVILEDGTKVQLNAASSIKFPEFFNGANREIELDGEAYFEVAKDKAHPFIVKANGTQVQVFGTHFNINAYSDNPDITTTLLEGSVKMSKGTAAVMLLPGQQGIVNQNGSSIKVSQADVEANMAWINGFFIFHDQSIINIMRQVSRWYDVDIQYQDAEVQENEFGGTISKYKDIKELLDNIKLTGSIHYKIEGRRVIIMK
;
A
#
# COMPACT_ATOMS: atom_id res chain seq x y z
N MET A 1 -31.72 -25.17 5.73
CA MET A 1 -31.27 -23.78 5.47
C MET A 1 -31.73 -22.99 6.66
N ILE A 2 -30.83 -22.24 7.26
CA ILE A 2 -31.13 -21.33 8.39
C ILE A 2 -31.68 -20.02 7.83
N THR A 3 -32.54 -19.35 8.61
CA THR A 3 -33.09 -18.03 8.28
C THR A 3 -32.02 -16.94 8.50
N LYS A 4 -32.24 -15.75 7.95
CA LYS A 4 -31.33 -14.59 8.14
C LYS A 4 -31.16 -14.23 9.61
N GLU A 5 -32.24 -14.30 10.39
CA GLU A 5 -32.21 -14.02 11.82
C GLU A 5 -31.40 -15.08 12.59
N GLU A 6 -31.56 -16.37 12.25
CA GLU A 6 -30.75 -17.45 12.81
C GLU A 6 -29.28 -17.33 12.42
N PHE A 7 -28.99 -16.90 11.18
CA PHE A 7 -27.62 -16.61 10.74
C PHE A 7 -26.98 -15.51 11.57
N LEU A 8 -27.67 -14.39 11.81
CA LEU A 8 -27.14 -13.26 12.59
C LEU A 8 -26.85 -13.67 14.05
N VAL A 9 -27.71 -14.49 14.65
CA VAL A 9 -27.51 -15.03 16.02
C VAL A 9 -26.29 -15.96 16.05
N LEU A 10 -26.16 -16.86 15.08
CA LEU A 10 -25.02 -17.78 14.97
C LEU A 10 -23.72 -17.03 14.66
N TYR A 11 -23.79 -15.99 13.83
CA TYR A 11 -22.64 -15.15 13.51
C TYR A 11 -22.14 -14.37 14.73
N GLN A 12 -23.05 -13.82 15.55
CA GLN A 12 -22.67 -13.19 16.80
C GLN A 12 -21.98 -14.20 17.75
N LYS A 13 -22.55 -15.40 17.89
CA LYS A 13 -21.99 -16.51 18.66
C LYS A 13 -20.60 -16.94 18.16
N TYR A 14 -20.36 -16.83 16.85
CA TYR A 14 -19.06 -17.09 16.24
C TYR A 14 -18.02 -16.03 16.62
N LEU A 15 -18.41 -14.74 16.63
CA LEU A 15 -17.56 -13.63 17.04
C LEU A 15 -17.18 -13.72 18.52
N ASP A 16 -18.09 -14.23 19.35
CA ASP A 16 -17.88 -14.41 20.80
C ASP A 16 -17.06 -15.68 21.12
N GLY A 17 -16.73 -16.49 20.07
CA GLY A 17 -15.94 -17.72 20.21
C GLY A 17 -16.73 -18.92 20.77
N GLU A 18 -18.05 -18.81 20.90
CA GLU A 18 -18.94 -19.82 21.52
C GLU A 18 -19.58 -20.78 20.53
N CYS A 19 -19.28 -20.70 19.23
CA CYS A 19 -19.84 -21.59 18.20
C CYS A 19 -19.30 -23.01 18.28
N THR A 20 -20.20 -23.98 18.28
CA THR A 20 -19.88 -25.41 18.12
C THR A 20 -19.44 -25.73 16.69
N PRO A 21 -18.74 -26.86 16.44
CA PRO A 21 -18.36 -27.29 15.08
C PRO A 21 -19.55 -27.40 14.12
N ALA A 22 -20.70 -27.92 14.57
CA ALA A 22 -21.91 -28.06 13.77
C ALA A 22 -22.52 -26.66 13.41
N GLU A 23 -22.50 -25.72 14.31
CA GLU A 23 -22.94 -24.34 14.06
C GLU A 23 -22.04 -23.60 13.06
N LYS A 24 -20.72 -23.88 13.06
CA LYS A 24 -19.78 -23.35 12.05
C LYS A 24 -20.05 -23.90 10.65
N GLU A 25 -20.42 -25.17 10.52
CA GLU A 25 -20.83 -25.74 9.24
C GLU A 25 -22.14 -25.11 8.73
N LEU A 26 -23.11 -24.82 9.61
CA LEU A 26 -24.34 -24.12 9.23
C LEU A 26 -24.05 -22.67 8.77
N LEU A 27 -23.12 -21.96 9.41
CA LEU A 27 -22.68 -20.64 8.97
C LEU A 27 -21.99 -20.68 7.61
N ALA A 28 -21.13 -21.68 7.37
CA ALA A 28 -20.42 -21.84 6.10
C ALA A 28 -21.35 -22.27 4.94
N ALA A 29 -22.45 -22.94 5.26
CA ALA A 29 -23.45 -23.39 4.28
C ALA A 29 -24.51 -22.33 3.95
N TYR A 30 -24.50 -21.18 4.64
CA TYR A 30 -25.46 -20.11 4.39
C TYR A 30 -25.05 -19.33 3.12
N SER A 31 -25.87 -19.44 2.08
CA SER A 31 -25.78 -18.59 0.89
C SER A 31 -27.06 -17.79 0.78
N ASP A 32 -26.96 -16.48 0.92
CA ASP A 32 -28.06 -15.56 0.68
C ASP A 32 -27.82 -14.86 -0.67
N ASP A 33 -28.87 -14.79 -1.51
CA ASP A 33 -28.92 -13.84 -2.62
C ASP A 33 -29.08 -12.44 -2.00
N MET A 34 -27.98 -11.83 -1.61
CA MET A 34 -27.98 -10.51 -0.98
C MET A 34 -28.50 -9.44 -1.93
N HIS A 35 -29.82 -9.37 -2.04
CA HIS A 35 -30.51 -8.12 -2.30
C HIS A 35 -30.70 -7.44 -0.95
N LEU A 36 -29.84 -6.49 -0.62
CA LEU A 36 -30.07 -5.58 0.50
C LEU A 36 -31.32 -4.76 0.12
N PRO A 37 -32.41 -4.78 0.95
CA PRO A 37 -33.52 -3.86 0.73
C PRO A 37 -33.02 -2.44 0.88
N ASP A 38 -33.49 -1.52 0.00
CA ASP A 38 -33.13 -0.10 -0.01
C ASP A 38 -33.53 0.66 1.28
N ASP A 39 -34.21 0.02 2.22
CA ASP A 39 -34.86 0.62 3.41
C ASP A 39 -34.00 0.54 4.68
N VAL A 40 -32.78 0.00 4.66
CA VAL A 40 -31.93 -0.16 5.86
C VAL A 40 -31.05 1.07 6.12
N TRP A 41 -31.01 2.03 5.21
CA TRP A 41 -30.28 3.28 5.39
C TRP A 41 -31.25 4.38 5.81
N THR A 42 -31.24 4.77 7.09
CA THR A 42 -31.93 6.00 7.51
C THR A 42 -31.13 7.20 6.98
N GLU A 43 -31.83 8.32 6.66
CA GLU A 43 -31.22 9.55 6.12
C GLU A 43 -30.10 10.16 7.00
N GLU A 44 -29.92 9.66 8.23
CA GLU A 44 -28.82 10.03 9.14
C GLU A 44 -27.50 9.26 8.90
N ASP A 45 -27.50 8.18 8.13
CA ASP A 45 -26.32 7.34 7.86
C ASP A 45 -25.68 7.60 6.49
N THR A 46 -25.81 8.80 5.96
CA THR A 46 -25.49 9.14 4.56
C THR A 46 -24.01 9.28 4.23
N ASP A 47 -23.08 9.20 5.19
CA ASP A 47 -21.64 9.25 4.91
C ASP A 47 -20.92 7.92 5.21
N PRO A 48 -20.55 7.13 4.17
CA PRO A 48 -19.76 5.90 4.35
C PRO A 48 -18.44 6.13 5.10
N LEU A 49 -17.92 7.37 5.12
CA LEU A 49 -16.71 7.74 5.84
C LEU A 49 -16.96 7.87 7.34
N GLU A 50 -18.13 8.34 7.76
CA GLU A 50 -18.50 8.40 9.19
C GLU A 50 -18.75 7.00 9.78
N VAL A 51 -19.40 6.12 9.04
CA VAL A 51 -19.60 4.72 9.45
C VAL A 51 -18.24 4.02 9.60
N ARG A 52 -17.33 4.21 8.64
CA ARG A 52 -15.97 3.69 8.71
C ARG A 52 -15.18 4.28 9.88
N ALA A 53 -15.29 5.57 10.15
CA ALA A 53 -14.66 6.24 11.29
C ALA A 53 -15.18 5.70 12.63
N ARG A 54 -16.49 5.44 12.75
CA ARG A 54 -17.15 4.88 13.93
C ARG A 54 -16.70 3.44 14.21
N ILE A 55 -16.56 2.62 13.15
CA ILE A 55 -16.01 1.26 13.26
C ILE A 55 -14.54 1.30 13.73
N TRP A 56 -13.71 2.20 13.17
CA TRP A 56 -12.32 2.36 13.55
C TRP A 56 -12.16 2.92 14.97
N GLN A 57 -13.07 3.75 15.45
CA GLN A 57 -13.08 4.26 16.82
C GLN A 57 -13.39 3.13 17.79
N LYS A 58 -14.43 2.30 17.56
CA LYS A 58 -14.75 1.13 18.39
C LYS A 58 -13.62 0.08 18.42
N LEU A 59 -12.93 -0.15 17.30
CA LEU A 59 -11.77 -1.04 17.26
C LEU A 59 -10.58 -0.49 18.05
N ARG A 60 -10.45 0.83 18.17
CA ARG A 60 -9.40 1.49 18.95
C ARG A 60 -9.72 1.51 20.47
N GLU A 61 -10.96 1.64 20.83
CA GLU A 61 -11.42 1.63 22.23
C GLU A 61 -11.24 0.24 22.86
N ASN A 62 -11.54 -0.82 22.14
CA ASN A 62 -11.31 -2.22 22.60
C ASN A 62 -9.82 -2.62 22.71
N ARG A 63 -8.89 -1.76 22.33
CA ARG A 63 -7.44 -2.04 22.45
C ARG A 63 -6.79 -1.41 23.69
N ARG A 64 -7.56 -0.75 24.59
CA ARG A 64 -7.01 0.04 25.71
C ARG A 64 -7.24 -0.56 27.11
N GLU A 65 -7.36 -1.86 27.24
CA GLU A 65 -7.23 -2.51 28.55
C GLU A 65 -5.91 -3.28 28.67
N ALA A 66 -4.80 -2.55 28.57
CA ALA A 66 -3.54 -3.02 29.14
C ALA A 66 -3.46 -2.50 30.58
N ILE A 67 -3.61 -3.41 31.52
CA ILE A 67 -3.48 -3.17 32.96
C ILE A 67 -2.08 -2.59 33.23
N VAL A 68 -2.01 -1.30 33.56
CA VAL A 68 -0.79 -0.67 34.04
C VAL A 68 -0.68 -0.97 35.55
N ILE A 69 0.13 -1.96 35.91
CA ILE A 69 0.52 -2.20 37.29
C ILE A 69 1.52 -1.11 37.68
N MET A 70 1.09 -0.14 38.44
CA MET A 70 2.02 0.84 39.04
C MET A 70 2.82 0.18 40.19
N PRO A 71 4.14 0.22 40.19
CA PRO A 71 4.93 -0.28 41.31
C PRO A 71 4.82 0.70 42.51
N LYS A 72 4.51 0.16 43.67
CA LYS A 72 4.49 0.86 44.94
C LYS A 72 5.87 1.48 45.26
N ARG A 73 5.95 2.77 45.48
CA ARG A 73 7.16 3.47 45.94
C ARG A 73 7.57 2.96 47.33
N THR A 74 8.66 2.19 47.38
CA THR A 74 9.35 1.87 48.64
C THR A 74 10.55 2.79 48.83
N ASN A 75 10.72 3.29 50.04
CA ASN A 75 11.80 4.22 50.44
C ASN A 75 13.15 3.44 50.52
N TYR A 76 14.03 3.65 49.60
CA TYR A 76 15.32 2.95 49.48
C TYR A 76 16.50 3.69 50.10
N ARG A 77 16.30 4.42 51.25
CA ARG A 77 17.42 5.16 51.88
C ARG A 77 18.56 4.29 52.39
N TRP A 78 18.33 3.00 52.68
CA TRP A 78 19.34 2.04 53.13
C TRP A 78 20.20 1.46 51.99
N LEU A 79 19.75 1.54 50.74
CA LEU A 79 20.47 1.08 49.58
C LEU A 79 21.68 1.97 49.21
N TRP A 80 21.67 3.23 49.58
CA TRP A 80 22.80 4.13 49.31
C TRP A 80 24.02 3.77 50.20
N ALA A 81 23.83 3.22 51.38
CA ALA A 81 24.91 2.76 52.25
C ALA A 81 25.57 1.46 51.66
N ALA A 82 24.75 0.56 51.09
CA ALA A 82 25.23 -0.65 50.46
C ALA A 82 26.00 -0.38 49.15
N ALA A 83 25.57 0.66 48.38
CA ALA A 83 26.26 1.07 47.16
C ALA A 83 27.68 1.60 47.41
N ALA A 84 27.89 2.36 48.49
CA ALA A 84 29.22 2.89 48.85
C ALA A 84 30.22 1.77 49.21
N LEU A 85 29.77 0.73 49.91
CA LEU A 85 30.61 -0.43 50.21
C LEU A 85 30.92 -1.28 48.97
N ALA A 86 29.98 -1.41 48.05
CA ALA A 86 30.21 -2.14 46.81
C ALA A 86 31.22 -1.41 45.88
N VAL A 87 31.20 -0.09 45.84
CA VAL A 87 32.16 0.71 45.06
C VAL A 87 33.57 0.59 45.63
N MET A 88 33.74 0.59 46.98
CA MET A 88 35.05 0.35 47.60
C MET A 88 35.59 -1.06 47.37
N ALA A 89 34.74 -2.08 47.38
CA ALA A 89 35.16 -3.46 47.09
C ALA A 89 35.56 -3.63 45.62
N VAL A 90 34.88 -2.94 44.67
CA VAL A 90 35.25 -2.95 43.24
C VAL A 90 36.59 -2.23 43.01
N LEU A 91 36.83 -1.08 43.68
CA LEU A 91 38.11 -0.36 43.58
C LEU A 91 39.28 -1.17 44.14
N ALA A 92 39.10 -1.84 45.29
CA ALA A 92 40.12 -2.76 45.86
C ALA A 92 40.35 -3.96 44.93
N GLY A 93 39.31 -4.52 44.30
CA GLY A 93 39.43 -5.61 43.33
C GLY A 93 40.22 -5.22 42.08
N LEU A 94 40.04 -3.97 41.60
CA LEU A 94 40.77 -3.46 40.41
C LEU A 94 42.27 -3.22 40.67
N LEU A 95 42.69 -2.94 41.93
CA LEU A 95 44.09 -2.73 42.29
C LEU A 95 44.86 -4.04 42.47
N PHE A 96 44.18 -5.18 42.70
CA PHE A 96 44.79 -6.48 42.93
C PHE A 96 44.58 -7.50 41.79
N MET A 97 44.01 -7.12 40.66
CA MET A 97 43.90 -8.04 39.52
C MET A 97 45.19 -8.14 38.73
N PRO A 98 45.81 -9.34 38.61
CA PRO A 98 46.93 -9.54 37.70
C PRO A 98 46.48 -9.33 36.27
N ALA A 99 47.26 -8.56 35.51
CA ALA A 99 46.98 -8.28 34.08
C ALA A 99 46.77 -9.59 33.29
N LYS A 100 45.52 -9.91 33.00
CA LYS A 100 45.15 -11.07 32.18
C LYS A 100 45.44 -10.71 30.71
N LYS A 101 46.35 -11.45 30.07
CA LYS A 101 46.62 -11.36 28.63
C LYS A 101 45.30 -11.37 27.86
N ASN A 102 45.12 -10.37 27.02
CA ASN A 102 43.99 -10.24 26.11
C ASN A 102 43.95 -11.44 25.17
N ASN A 103 43.16 -12.45 25.51
CA ASN A 103 42.62 -13.31 24.48
C ASN A 103 41.58 -12.51 23.69
N ALA A 104 41.81 -12.35 22.40
CA ALA A 104 40.88 -11.73 21.50
C ALA A 104 39.47 -12.31 21.73
N THR A 105 38.64 -11.57 22.42
CA THR A 105 37.22 -11.87 22.55
C THR A 105 36.65 -11.84 21.15
N ASN A 106 36.31 -13.04 20.63
CA ASN A 106 35.38 -13.13 19.53
C ASN A 106 34.14 -12.29 19.92
N ILE A 107 34.06 -11.08 19.40
CA ILE A 107 32.83 -10.31 19.38
C ILE A 107 31.92 -11.15 18.50
N ILE A 108 31.09 -11.98 19.12
CA ILE A 108 29.92 -12.54 18.47
C ILE A 108 29.11 -11.31 18.12
N ALA A 109 29.26 -10.86 16.87
CA ALA A 109 28.41 -9.85 16.32
C ALA A 109 26.97 -10.35 16.53
N LYS A 110 26.28 -9.75 17.52
CA LYS A 110 24.87 -10.02 17.74
C LYS A 110 24.21 -9.66 16.42
N LYS A 111 23.85 -10.69 15.64
CA LYS A 111 23.19 -10.54 14.36
C LYS A 111 21.87 -9.82 14.67
N TYR A 112 21.85 -8.52 14.50
CA TYR A 112 20.61 -7.77 14.52
C TYR A 112 19.79 -8.32 13.36
N GLU A 113 18.83 -9.18 13.64
CA GLU A 113 17.81 -9.52 12.66
C GLU A 113 17.08 -8.22 12.37
N THR A 114 17.38 -7.63 11.26
CA THR A 114 16.68 -6.45 10.78
C THR A 114 15.26 -6.91 10.45
N THR A 115 14.31 -6.56 11.32
CA THR A 115 12.89 -6.90 11.07
C THR A 115 12.45 -6.17 9.82
N ILE A 116 12.04 -6.91 8.80
CA ILE A 116 11.52 -6.37 7.56
C ILE A 116 10.03 -6.09 7.79
N LEU A 117 9.69 -4.83 7.95
CA LEU A 117 8.32 -4.40 8.13
C LEU A 117 7.60 -4.29 6.79
N PRO A 118 6.28 -4.53 6.75
CA PRO A 118 5.46 -4.26 5.57
C PRO A 118 5.47 -2.78 5.21
N GLY A 119 5.14 -2.48 3.97
CA GLY A 119 4.98 -1.13 3.49
C GLY A 119 3.88 -0.35 4.22
N SER A 120 3.89 0.96 4.04
CA SER A 120 2.95 1.90 4.67
C SER A 120 2.65 3.08 3.75
N ASN A 121 1.84 4.04 4.21
CA ASN A 121 1.56 5.25 3.46
C ASN A 121 2.76 6.20 3.52
N LYS A 122 3.61 6.17 2.49
CA LYS A 122 4.82 7.00 2.35
C LYS A 122 4.91 7.56 0.95
N ALA A 123 5.16 8.86 0.84
CA ALA A 123 5.41 9.50 -0.45
C ALA A 123 6.19 10.82 -0.29
N TYR A 124 6.72 11.27 -1.41
CA TYR A 124 7.36 12.58 -1.55
C TYR A 124 6.61 13.40 -2.60
N LEU A 125 6.28 14.64 -2.25
CA LEU A 125 5.84 15.63 -3.21
C LEU A 125 7.03 16.51 -3.62
N THR A 126 7.36 16.51 -4.90
CA THR A 126 8.34 17.41 -5.48
C THR A 126 7.61 18.48 -6.26
N LEU A 127 7.72 19.72 -5.82
CA LEU A 127 7.16 20.90 -6.51
C LEU A 127 8.00 21.28 -7.71
N ALA A 128 7.43 22.05 -8.63
CA ALA A 128 8.10 22.52 -9.84
C ALA A 128 9.41 23.30 -9.57
N ASN A 129 9.50 24.00 -8.44
CA ASN A 129 10.73 24.68 -8.02
C ASN A 129 11.81 23.74 -7.45
N GLY A 130 11.58 22.41 -7.48
CA GLY A 130 12.48 21.40 -6.95
C GLY A 130 12.35 21.14 -5.44
N SER A 131 11.51 21.89 -4.72
CA SER A 131 11.29 21.67 -3.28
C SER A 131 10.64 20.31 -3.05
N LYS A 132 11.20 19.52 -2.13
CA LYS A 132 10.73 18.19 -1.78
C LYS A 132 10.06 18.19 -0.40
N ILE A 133 8.83 17.71 -0.33
CA ILE A 133 8.04 17.59 0.89
C ILE A 133 7.84 16.11 1.19
N VAL A 134 8.23 15.65 2.37
CA VAL A 134 8.00 14.29 2.86
C VAL A 134 6.57 14.23 3.40
N LEU A 135 5.69 13.42 2.77
CA LEU A 135 4.25 13.46 3.05
C LEU A 135 3.85 12.65 4.27
N ASP A 136 4.59 11.61 4.64
CA ASP A 136 4.37 10.82 5.85
C ASP A 136 4.61 11.65 7.12
N ASP A 137 5.67 12.47 7.16
CA ASP A 137 6.03 13.31 8.30
C ASP A 137 5.29 14.68 8.32
N ALA A 138 4.71 15.08 7.19
CA ALA A 138 4.04 16.36 7.08
C ALA A 138 2.78 16.39 7.95
N LYS A 139 2.60 17.48 8.71
CA LYS A 139 1.38 17.72 9.49
C LYS A 139 0.18 17.89 8.56
N ASN A 140 -1.01 17.50 9.05
CA ASN A 140 -2.25 17.81 8.34
C ASN A 140 -2.41 19.34 8.19
N GLY A 141 -3.02 19.75 7.08
CA GLY A 141 -3.20 21.15 6.74
C GLY A 141 -2.47 21.55 5.46
N GLN A 142 -2.25 22.84 5.27
CA GLN A 142 -1.63 23.36 4.06
C GLN A 142 -0.14 23.00 3.99
N LEU A 143 0.26 22.31 2.91
CA LEU A 143 1.65 21.93 2.62
C LEU A 143 2.35 22.98 1.74
N ALA A 144 1.64 23.49 0.74
CA ALA A 144 2.16 24.50 -0.19
C ALA A 144 1.00 25.36 -0.73
N ALA A 145 1.36 26.57 -1.18
CA ALA A 145 0.46 27.42 -1.95
C ALA A 145 1.31 28.19 -2.98
N ASN A 146 1.00 28.03 -4.24
CA ASN A 146 1.66 28.74 -5.34
C ASN A 146 0.67 29.04 -6.45
N ALA A 147 0.79 30.21 -7.10
CA ALA A 147 0.00 30.61 -8.28
C ALA A 147 -1.52 30.38 -8.21
N GLY A 148 -2.12 30.31 -7.00
CA GLY A 148 -3.54 30.04 -6.79
C GLY A 148 -3.87 28.58 -6.53
N VAL A 149 -2.89 27.67 -6.51
CA VAL A 149 -3.05 26.28 -6.11
C VAL A 149 -2.72 26.13 -4.64
N LYS A 150 -3.61 25.47 -3.90
CA LYS A 150 -3.38 25.03 -2.51
C LYS A 150 -3.17 23.52 -2.49
N VAL A 151 -2.05 23.09 -1.95
CA VAL A 151 -1.78 21.68 -1.65
C VAL A 151 -1.96 21.48 -0.17
N SER A 152 -2.83 20.58 0.22
CA SER A 152 -3.09 20.28 1.64
C SER A 152 -3.11 18.78 1.90
N LYS A 153 -2.72 18.37 3.12
CA LYS A 153 -2.85 17.02 3.61
C LYS A 153 -4.09 16.93 4.51
N ALA A 154 -5.04 16.10 4.14
CA ALA A 154 -6.26 15.86 4.92
C ALA A 154 -5.96 15.00 6.15
N ALA A 155 -6.90 14.95 7.12
CA ALA A 155 -6.75 14.19 8.36
C ALA A 155 -6.54 12.67 8.14
N ASN A 156 -7.07 12.13 7.05
CA ASN A 156 -6.86 10.74 6.61
C ASN A 156 -5.51 10.50 5.89
N GLY A 157 -4.66 11.53 5.79
CA GLY A 157 -3.36 11.47 5.15
C GLY A 157 -3.34 11.72 3.65
N VAL A 158 -4.50 11.85 2.99
CA VAL A 158 -4.61 12.10 1.54
C VAL A 158 -4.15 13.51 1.21
N VAL A 159 -3.35 13.66 0.16
CA VAL A 159 -3.01 14.98 -0.40
C VAL A 159 -4.07 15.43 -1.37
N VAL A 160 -4.55 16.65 -1.17
CA VAL A 160 -5.60 17.27 -1.97
C VAL A 160 -5.05 18.54 -2.62
N TYR A 161 -5.15 18.60 -3.95
CA TYR A 161 -4.90 19.79 -4.74
C TYR A 161 -6.20 20.56 -4.92
N LYS A 162 -6.20 21.85 -4.61
CA LYS A 162 -7.34 22.77 -4.86
C LYS A 162 -6.83 23.99 -5.60
N PHE A 163 -7.45 24.28 -6.71
CA PHE A 163 -7.22 25.52 -7.46
C PHE A 163 -8.21 26.60 -7.00
N ASP A 164 -7.70 27.67 -6.40
CA ASP A 164 -8.48 28.80 -5.92
C ASP A 164 -8.56 29.85 -7.04
N ARG A 165 -9.45 29.59 -8.02
CA ARG A 165 -9.68 30.52 -9.13
C ARG A 165 -10.37 31.76 -8.58
N LYS A 166 -9.64 32.82 -8.24
CA LYS A 166 -10.24 34.12 -7.94
C LYS A 166 -10.89 34.65 -9.24
N PRO A 167 -12.22 34.86 -9.27
CA PRO A 167 -12.87 35.51 -10.42
C PRO A 167 -12.27 36.91 -10.60
N GLY A 168 -11.66 37.21 -11.75
CA GLY A 168 -11.23 38.56 -12.08
C GLY A 168 -9.79 38.78 -12.48
N ARG A 169 -8.88 37.80 -12.33
CA ARG A 169 -7.56 37.88 -12.97
C ARG A 169 -7.64 37.34 -14.42
N GLN A 170 -8.18 38.11 -15.33
CA GLN A 170 -7.88 38.02 -16.75
C GLN A 170 -6.45 38.55 -16.96
N GLY A 171 -5.48 37.71 -16.80
CA GLY A 171 -4.07 38.06 -16.99
C GLY A 171 -3.30 36.82 -17.34
N HIS A 172 -2.92 36.66 -18.62
CA HIS A 172 -2.00 35.70 -19.22
C HIS A 172 -2.23 34.26 -18.76
N ALA A 173 -2.52 33.38 -19.68
CA ALA A 173 -2.63 31.93 -19.44
C ALA A 173 -1.35 31.48 -18.68
N ALA A 174 -1.45 31.37 -17.36
CA ALA A 174 -0.34 30.87 -16.56
C ALA A 174 -0.03 29.46 -17.08
N ILE A 175 1.22 29.23 -17.45
CA ILE A 175 1.68 27.88 -17.79
C ILE A 175 1.67 27.12 -16.48
N PRO A 176 0.90 26.02 -16.38
CA PRO A 176 0.86 25.25 -15.15
C PRO A 176 2.23 24.64 -14.84
N GLU A 177 2.66 24.76 -13.62
CA GLU A 177 3.89 24.14 -13.15
C GLU A 177 3.67 22.63 -12.98
N ILE A 178 4.71 21.83 -13.22
CA ILE A 178 4.65 20.37 -13.13
C ILE A 178 5.14 19.92 -11.75
N ASN A 179 4.28 19.23 -11.05
CA ASN A 179 4.60 18.58 -9.78
C ASN A 179 4.78 17.07 -9.96
N THR A 180 5.50 16.45 -9.03
CA THR A 180 5.69 14.99 -9.03
C THR A 180 5.37 14.44 -7.66
N ILE A 181 4.55 13.40 -7.59
CA ILE A 181 4.41 12.56 -6.38
C ILE A 181 5.09 11.23 -6.64
N THR A 182 5.93 10.81 -5.70
CA THR A 182 6.68 9.57 -5.77
C THR A 182 6.48 8.77 -4.49
N THR A 183 6.11 7.51 -4.62
CA THR A 183 6.13 6.52 -3.56
C THR A 183 7.44 5.73 -3.61
N PRO A 184 8.20 5.63 -2.51
CA PRO A 184 9.37 4.77 -2.47
C PRO A 184 8.97 3.29 -2.45
N ARG A 185 9.94 2.39 -2.54
CA ARG A 185 9.72 0.99 -2.14
C ARG A 185 9.22 0.96 -0.70
N GLY A 186 8.27 0.09 -0.39
CA GLY A 186 7.57 0.06 0.89
C GLY A 186 6.60 1.23 1.12
N GLY A 187 6.29 2.02 0.09
CA GLY A 187 5.36 3.14 0.16
C GLY A 187 4.14 2.95 -0.74
N GLN A 188 3.00 3.44 -0.35
CA GLN A 188 1.83 3.67 -1.19
C GLN A 188 1.23 5.01 -0.80
N TYR A 189 0.50 5.66 -1.71
CA TYR A 189 -0.09 6.95 -1.38
C TYR A 189 -1.29 7.30 -2.25
N GLN A 190 -2.21 8.09 -1.69
CA GLN A 190 -3.37 8.60 -2.42
C GLN A 190 -3.28 10.12 -2.57
N VAL A 191 -3.58 10.60 -3.77
CA VAL A 191 -3.71 12.02 -4.08
C VAL A 191 -5.04 12.30 -4.78
N ILE A 192 -5.61 13.47 -4.52
CA ILE A 192 -6.74 14.02 -5.26
C ILE A 192 -6.22 15.21 -6.06
N LEU A 193 -6.31 15.11 -7.38
CA LEU A 193 -5.92 16.16 -8.30
C LEU A 193 -6.95 17.31 -8.28
N GLU A 194 -6.62 18.43 -8.93
CA GLU A 194 -7.43 19.63 -8.90
C GLU A 194 -8.81 19.47 -9.56
N ASP A 195 -8.91 18.57 -10.55
CA ASP A 195 -10.15 18.21 -11.24
C ASP A 195 -11.05 17.23 -10.44
N GLY A 196 -10.59 16.81 -9.25
CA GLY A 196 -11.26 15.83 -8.40
C GLY A 196 -10.90 14.37 -8.72
N THR A 197 -10.05 14.12 -9.71
CA THR A 197 -9.53 12.76 -10.00
C THR A 197 -8.74 12.24 -8.82
N LYS A 198 -9.08 11.02 -8.35
CA LYS A 198 -8.33 10.33 -7.32
C LYS A 198 -7.32 9.38 -7.96
N VAL A 199 -6.09 9.45 -7.49
CA VAL A 199 -5.01 8.58 -7.92
C VAL A 199 -4.43 7.88 -6.69
N GLN A 200 -4.40 6.56 -6.70
CA GLN A 200 -3.70 5.76 -5.69
C GLN A 200 -2.45 5.16 -6.32
N LEU A 201 -1.29 5.50 -5.78
CA LEU A 201 0.01 5.02 -6.22
C LEU A 201 0.42 3.79 -5.40
N ASN A 202 0.85 2.73 -6.08
CA ASN A 202 1.44 1.56 -5.45
C ASN A 202 2.92 1.82 -5.11
N ALA A 203 3.62 0.86 -4.50
CA ALA A 203 5.02 0.98 -4.11
C ALA A 203 5.95 1.17 -5.32
N ALA A 204 6.98 2.00 -5.15
CA ALA A 204 7.95 2.34 -6.20
C ALA A 204 7.29 2.93 -7.46
N SER A 205 6.37 3.87 -7.29
CA SER A 205 5.64 4.51 -8.40
C SER A 205 5.72 6.03 -8.32
N SER A 206 5.51 6.69 -9.45
CA SER A 206 5.43 8.15 -9.49
C SER A 206 4.46 8.64 -10.56
N ILE A 207 3.83 9.79 -10.29
CA ILE A 207 3.09 10.56 -11.30
C ILE A 207 3.66 11.96 -11.42
N LYS A 208 3.75 12.45 -12.67
CA LYS A 208 3.98 13.85 -12.99
C LYS A 208 2.70 14.45 -13.53
N PHE A 209 2.30 15.57 -13.02
CA PHE A 209 1.05 16.22 -13.37
C PHE A 209 1.15 17.74 -13.21
N PRO A 210 0.39 18.52 -14.01
CA PRO A 210 0.32 19.95 -13.86
C PRO A 210 -0.45 20.34 -12.60
N GLU A 211 -0.12 21.46 -11.98
CA GLU A 211 -0.87 21.99 -10.82
C GLU A 211 -2.37 22.16 -11.11
N PHE A 212 -2.71 22.48 -12.36
CA PHE A 212 -4.08 22.58 -12.86
C PHE A 212 -4.13 22.27 -14.36
N PHE A 213 -5.27 21.78 -14.82
CA PHE A 213 -5.49 21.46 -16.22
C PHE A 213 -6.12 22.67 -16.94
N ASN A 214 -5.41 23.24 -17.94
CA ASN A 214 -5.86 24.40 -18.71
C ASN A 214 -5.89 24.15 -20.23
N GLY A 215 -5.53 22.92 -20.65
CA GLY A 215 -5.51 22.51 -22.06
C GLY A 215 -6.79 21.82 -22.52
N ALA A 216 -6.80 21.39 -23.78
CA ALA A 216 -7.86 20.55 -24.34
C ALA A 216 -7.93 19.16 -23.69
N ASN A 217 -6.84 18.73 -23.03
CA ASN A 217 -6.72 17.44 -22.37
C ASN A 217 -6.23 17.63 -20.94
N ARG A 218 -6.55 16.66 -20.07
CA ARG A 218 -5.99 16.50 -18.72
C ARG A 218 -4.89 15.44 -18.80
N GLU A 219 -3.64 15.84 -18.94
CA GLU A 219 -2.53 14.92 -19.19
C GLU A 219 -1.66 14.73 -17.95
N ILE A 220 -1.28 13.48 -17.68
CA ILE A 220 -0.31 13.10 -16.66
C ILE A 220 0.64 12.02 -17.18
N GLU A 221 1.80 11.88 -16.54
CA GLU A 221 2.75 10.79 -16.79
C GLU A 221 2.81 9.86 -15.58
N LEU A 222 2.81 8.54 -15.82
CA LEU A 222 2.94 7.50 -14.80
C LEU A 222 4.21 6.69 -15.06
N ASP A 223 4.96 6.45 -13.97
CA ASP A 223 5.98 5.42 -13.86
C ASP A 223 5.59 4.50 -12.70
N GLY A 224 5.59 3.18 -12.92
CA GLY A 224 5.13 2.20 -11.95
C GLY A 224 3.66 1.83 -12.08
N GLU A 225 2.94 1.71 -10.97
CA GLU A 225 1.54 1.27 -10.91
C GLU A 225 0.64 2.26 -10.17
N ALA A 226 -0.51 2.55 -10.78
CA ALA A 226 -1.51 3.40 -10.17
C ALA A 226 -2.93 2.99 -10.55
N TYR A 227 -3.84 3.17 -9.60
CA TYR A 227 -5.28 3.09 -9.78
C TYR A 227 -5.87 4.49 -9.86
N PHE A 228 -6.81 4.66 -10.77
CA PHE A 228 -7.44 5.93 -11.11
C PHE A 228 -8.95 5.87 -10.95
N GLU A 229 -9.52 6.83 -10.21
CA GLU A 229 -10.94 7.18 -10.26
C GLU A 229 -11.03 8.57 -10.92
N VAL A 230 -11.18 8.59 -12.23
CA VAL A 230 -11.13 9.83 -12.99
C VAL A 230 -12.47 10.57 -12.92
N ALA A 231 -12.42 11.85 -12.59
CA ALA A 231 -13.58 12.75 -12.60
C ALA A 231 -14.21 12.83 -14.00
N LYS A 232 -15.56 12.74 -14.07
CA LYS A 232 -16.31 12.75 -15.34
C LYS A 232 -16.23 14.12 -16.01
N ASP A 233 -15.58 14.19 -17.16
CA ASP A 233 -15.56 15.36 -18.06
C ASP A 233 -15.45 14.90 -19.50
N LYS A 234 -16.55 15.05 -20.25
CA LYS A 234 -16.63 14.67 -21.66
C LYS A 234 -15.94 15.66 -22.60
N ALA A 235 -15.75 16.91 -22.16
CA ALA A 235 -15.14 17.96 -22.98
C ALA A 235 -13.59 17.87 -22.96
N HIS A 236 -13.01 17.43 -21.82
CA HIS A 236 -11.57 17.35 -21.64
C HIS A 236 -11.17 15.92 -21.26
N PRO A 237 -10.74 15.09 -22.22
CA PRO A 237 -10.28 13.74 -21.95
C PRO A 237 -9.11 13.73 -20.96
N PHE A 238 -9.09 12.71 -20.08
CA PHE A 238 -7.98 12.44 -19.19
C PHE A 238 -7.03 11.44 -19.84
N ILE A 239 -5.76 11.78 -19.91
CA ILE A 239 -4.74 11.01 -20.61
C ILE A 239 -3.61 10.64 -19.65
N VAL A 240 -3.36 9.35 -19.48
CA VAL A 240 -2.20 8.83 -18.75
C VAL A 240 -1.18 8.31 -19.75
N LYS A 241 0.05 8.84 -19.70
CA LYS A 241 1.20 8.37 -20.49
C LYS A 241 2.08 7.50 -19.59
N ALA A 242 2.37 6.28 -20.03
CA ALA A 242 3.19 5.33 -19.28
C ALA A 242 4.04 4.47 -20.25
N ASN A 243 5.36 4.57 -20.18
CA ASN A 243 6.31 3.77 -20.98
C ASN A 243 5.93 3.66 -22.47
N GLY A 244 5.64 4.80 -23.10
CA GLY A 244 5.25 4.88 -24.52
C GLY A 244 3.82 4.40 -24.82
N THR A 245 3.06 4.01 -23.83
CA THR A 245 1.63 3.70 -23.91
C THR A 245 0.83 4.93 -23.48
N GLN A 246 -0.33 5.13 -24.10
CA GLN A 246 -1.26 6.18 -23.75
C GLN A 246 -2.62 5.56 -23.45
N VAL A 247 -3.20 5.94 -22.31
CA VAL A 247 -4.54 5.55 -21.86
C VAL A 247 -5.41 6.79 -21.79
N GLN A 248 -6.47 6.84 -22.59
CA GLN A 248 -7.40 7.97 -22.68
C GLN A 248 -8.78 7.59 -22.17
N VAL A 249 -9.36 8.43 -21.30
CA VAL A 249 -10.67 8.22 -20.65
C VAL A 249 -11.43 9.52 -20.48
N PHE A 250 -12.75 9.45 -20.15
CA PHE A 250 -13.63 10.61 -19.92
C PHE A 250 -14.32 10.60 -18.53
N GLY A 251 -13.96 9.65 -17.66
CA GLY A 251 -14.58 9.44 -16.35
C GLY A 251 -14.75 7.95 -16.10
N THR A 252 -13.71 7.32 -15.57
CA THR A 252 -13.46 5.88 -15.67
C THR A 252 -12.68 5.42 -14.46
N HIS A 253 -12.93 4.20 -14.00
CA HIS A 253 -12.15 3.53 -12.96
C HIS A 253 -11.26 2.45 -13.61
N PHE A 254 -9.95 2.57 -13.47
CA PHE A 254 -9.00 1.66 -14.10
C PHE A 254 -7.66 1.61 -13.35
N ASN A 255 -6.93 0.52 -13.54
CA ASN A 255 -5.55 0.34 -13.05
C ASN A 255 -4.57 0.30 -14.22
N ILE A 256 -3.42 0.92 -14.07
CA ILE A 256 -2.28 0.76 -14.99
C ILE A 256 -1.10 0.21 -14.19
N ASN A 257 -0.55 -0.91 -14.66
CA ASN A 257 0.71 -1.48 -14.20
C ASN A 257 1.74 -1.34 -15.31
N ALA A 258 2.67 -0.41 -15.14
CA ALA A 258 3.68 -0.05 -16.13
C ALA A 258 5.10 -0.01 -15.53
N TYR A 259 5.39 -0.87 -14.54
CA TYR A 259 6.74 -0.97 -14.00
C TYR A 259 7.74 -1.37 -15.06
N SER A 260 8.90 -0.72 -15.11
CA SER A 260 9.95 -0.96 -16.10
C SER A 260 10.63 -2.34 -15.97
N ASP A 261 10.55 -2.97 -14.79
CA ASP A 261 11.05 -4.34 -14.53
C ASP A 261 10.02 -5.44 -14.84
N ASN A 262 8.80 -5.09 -15.24
CA ASN A 262 7.82 -6.04 -15.80
C ASN A 262 8.02 -6.14 -17.33
N PRO A 263 7.79 -7.30 -17.93
CA PRO A 263 7.89 -7.43 -19.40
C PRO A 263 6.77 -6.68 -20.13
N ASP A 264 5.62 -6.52 -19.50
CA ASP A 264 4.41 -6.01 -20.09
C ASP A 264 3.86 -4.80 -19.32
N ILE A 265 3.18 -3.92 -20.05
CA ILE A 265 2.34 -2.85 -19.51
C ILE A 265 0.91 -3.37 -19.60
N THR A 266 0.20 -3.34 -18.47
CA THR A 266 -1.19 -3.80 -18.37
C THR A 266 -2.10 -2.67 -17.95
N THR A 267 -3.21 -2.48 -18.64
CA THR A 267 -4.30 -1.58 -18.27
C THR A 267 -5.55 -2.38 -18.02
N THR A 268 -6.10 -2.36 -16.81
CA THR A 268 -7.31 -3.09 -16.40
C THR A 268 -8.45 -2.11 -16.21
N LEU A 269 -9.57 -2.33 -16.88
CA LEU A 269 -10.76 -1.49 -16.79
C LEU A 269 -11.80 -2.08 -15.85
N LEU A 270 -12.24 -1.26 -14.87
CA LEU A 270 -13.28 -1.62 -13.90
C LEU A 270 -14.64 -1.03 -14.28
N GLU A 271 -14.69 0.29 -14.54
CA GLU A 271 -15.92 1.02 -14.87
C GLU A 271 -15.65 2.05 -15.96
N GLY A 272 -16.60 2.22 -16.89
CA GLY A 272 -16.54 3.20 -17.97
C GLY A 272 -15.96 2.63 -19.26
N SER A 273 -15.08 3.36 -19.92
CA SER A 273 -14.40 2.95 -21.15
C SER A 273 -12.98 3.49 -21.22
N VAL A 274 -12.08 2.70 -21.78
CA VAL A 274 -10.65 3.03 -21.94
C VAL A 274 -10.28 2.89 -23.42
N LYS A 275 -9.65 3.92 -24.00
CA LYS A 275 -8.87 3.79 -25.22
C LYS A 275 -7.40 3.66 -24.84
N MET A 276 -6.83 2.49 -25.07
CA MET A 276 -5.39 2.21 -24.89
C MET A 276 -4.69 2.26 -26.24
N SER A 277 -3.55 2.95 -26.33
CA SER A 277 -2.77 3.05 -27.58
C SER A 277 -1.27 3.00 -27.33
N LYS A 278 -0.52 2.45 -28.30
CA LYS A 278 0.95 2.45 -28.34
C LYS A 278 1.43 2.50 -29.79
N GLY A 279 2.17 3.55 -30.16
CA GLY A 279 2.52 3.81 -31.56
C GLY A 279 1.27 3.99 -32.41
N THR A 280 1.10 3.16 -33.43
CA THR A 280 -0.07 3.16 -34.33
C THR A 280 -1.21 2.24 -33.87
N ALA A 281 -0.95 1.34 -32.92
CA ALA A 281 -1.97 0.44 -32.39
C ALA A 281 -2.88 1.15 -31.38
N ALA A 282 -4.17 0.87 -31.47
CA ALA A 282 -5.14 1.35 -30.50
C ALA A 282 -6.28 0.34 -30.32
N VAL A 283 -6.73 0.17 -29.10
CA VAL A 283 -7.86 -0.70 -28.72
C VAL A 283 -8.80 0.01 -27.76
N MET A 284 -10.06 -0.43 -27.77
CA MET A 284 -11.04 -0.05 -26.75
C MET A 284 -11.23 -1.19 -25.78
N LEU A 285 -11.22 -0.90 -24.47
CA LEU A 285 -11.51 -1.86 -23.42
C LEU A 285 -12.93 -1.65 -22.89
N LEU A 286 -13.58 -2.73 -22.56
CA LEU A 286 -14.85 -2.79 -21.85
C LEU A 286 -14.60 -3.17 -20.37
N PRO A 287 -15.53 -2.86 -19.46
CA PRO A 287 -15.41 -3.27 -18.05
C PRO A 287 -15.14 -4.77 -17.89
N GLY A 288 -14.19 -5.12 -17.01
CA GLY A 288 -13.70 -6.48 -16.81
C GLY A 288 -12.63 -6.92 -17.82
N GLN A 289 -12.25 -6.09 -18.79
CA GLN A 289 -11.17 -6.38 -19.72
C GLN A 289 -9.86 -5.72 -19.33
N GLN A 290 -8.77 -6.30 -19.83
CA GLN A 290 -7.43 -5.70 -19.77
C GLN A 290 -6.80 -5.63 -21.15
N GLY A 291 -6.01 -4.58 -21.37
CA GLY A 291 -5.12 -4.43 -22.50
C GLY A 291 -3.69 -4.68 -22.04
N ILE A 292 -3.00 -5.59 -22.73
CA ILE A 292 -1.62 -5.98 -22.43
C ILE A 292 -0.76 -5.65 -23.64
N VAL A 293 0.35 -4.96 -23.41
CA VAL A 293 1.34 -4.67 -24.44
C VAL A 293 2.74 -4.87 -23.90
N ASN A 294 3.56 -5.63 -24.64
CA ASN A 294 4.96 -5.80 -24.27
C ASN A 294 5.70 -4.45 -24.35
N GLN A 295 6.62 -4.20 -23.41
CA GLN A 295 7.33 -2.93 -23.34
C GLN A 295 8.06 -2.59 -24.64
N ASN A 296 8.66 -3.58 -25.28
CA ASN A 296 9.41 -3.44 -26.54
C ASN A 296 8.55 -3.66 -27.79
N GLY A 297 7.27 -4.02 -27.61
CA GLY A 297 6.32 -4.28 -28.70
C GLY A 297 5.35 -3.12 -28.91
N SER A 298 4.58 -3.22 -29.99
CA SER A 298 3.50 -2.26 -30.30
C SER A 298 2.12 -2.92 -30.43
N SER A 299 2.03 -4.27 -30.40
CA SER A 299 0.75 -4.98 -30.48
C SER A 299 0.08 -5.03 -29.10
N ILE A 300 -1.17 -4.57 -29.03
CA ILE A 300 -1.98 -4.60 -27.79
C ILE A 300 -2.89 -5.82 -27.86
N LYS A 301 -2.76 -6.73 -26.88
CA LYS A 301 -3.65 -7.88 -26.69
C LYS A 301 -4.75 -7.48 -25.71
N VAL A 302 -6.02 -7.73 -26.06
CA VAL A 302 -7.16 -7.59 -25.17
C VAL A 302 -7.58 -8.96 -24.65
N SER A 303 -7.80 -9.07 -23.34
CA SER A 303 -8.29 -10.30 -22.69
C SER A 303 -9.22 -9.94 -21.50
N GLN A 304 -9.92 -10.93 -20.99
CA GLN A 304 -10.59 -10.79 -19.69
C GLN A 304 -9.52 -10.57 -18.61
N ALA A 305 -9.83 -9.67 -17.68
CA ALA A 305 -8.94 -9.35 -16.57
C ALA A 305 -9.30 -10.21 -15.36
N ASP A 306 -8.27 -10.62 -14.63
CA ASP A 306 -8.42 -11.03 -13.25
C ASP A 306 -8.51 -9.76 -12.39
N VAL A 307 -9.72 -9.20 -12.31
CA VAL A 307 -9.96 -7.92 -11.62
C VAL A 307 -9.63 -8.04 -10.14
N GLU A 308 -9.94 -9.17 -9.51
CA GLU A 308 -9.68 -9.40 -8.09
C GLU A 308 -8.17 -9.35 -7.79
N ALA A 309 -7.37 -10.10 -8.52
CA ALA A 309 -5.91 -10.10 -8.35
C ALA A 309 -5.27 -8.76 -8.72
N ASN A 310 -5.72 -8.13 -9.82
CA ASN A 310 -5.19 -6.83 -10.27
C ASN A 310 -5.49 -5.68 -9.29
N MET A 311 -6.58 -5.79 -8.50
CA MET A 311 -7.01 -4.79 -7.52
C MET A 311 -6.64 -5.15 -6.07
N ALA A 312 -6.09 -6.32 -5.82
CA ALA A 312 -5.78 -6.83 -4.49
C ALA A 312 -4.89 -5.87 -3.68
N TRP A 313 -3.93 -5.21 -4.33
CA TRP A 313 -3.00 -4.31 -3.68
C TRP A 313 -3.68 -3.08 -3.05
N ILE A 314 -4.79 -2.59 -3.63
CA ILE A 314 -5.61 -1.49 -3.09
C ILE A 314 -6.35 -1.97 -1.85
N ASN A 315 -6.87 -3.20 -1.89
CA ASN A 315 -7.64 -3.82 -0.82
C ASN A 315 -6.75 -4.35 0.33
N GLY A 316 -5.41 -4.23 0.21
CA GLY A 316 -4.47 -4.63 1.26
C GLY A 316 -4.08 -6.11 1.22
N PHE A 317 -4.21 -6.74 0.05
CA PHE A 317 -3.87 -8.14 -0.16
C PHE A 317 -2.86 -8.33 -1.28
N PHE A 318 -2.18 -9.46 -1.25
CA PHE A 318 -1.60 -10.13 -2.40
C PHE A 318 -2.54 -11.27 -2.76
N ILE A 319 -2.97 -11.33 -4.01
CA ILE A 319 -3.77 -12.43 -4.57
C ILE A 319 -3.02 -12.94 -5.79
N PHE A 320 -2.69 -14.21 -5.78
CA PHE A 320 -1.96 -14.88 -6.84
C PHE A 320 -2.81 -16.04 -7.37
N HIS A 321 -3.06 -16.04 -8.67
CA HIS A 321 -3.69 -17.14 -9.38
C HIS A 321 -2.67 -17.67 -10.39
N ASP A 322 -2.05 -18.80 -10.07
CA ASP A 322 -1.03 -19.48 -10.91
C ASP A 322 0.04 -18.50 -11.43
N GLN A 323 0.58 -17.67 -10.53
CA GLN A 323 1.62 -16.70 -10.87
C GLN A 323 3.01 -17.28 -10.63
N SER A 324 3.94 -17.01 -11.56
CA SER A 324 5.34 -17.39 -11.39
C SER A 324 5.97 -16.69 -10.17
N ILE A 325 6.88 -17.41 -9.49
CA ILE A 325 7.57 -16.89 -8.31
C ILE A 325 8.30 -15.57 -8.61
N ILE A 326 8.81 -15.39 -9.84
CA ILE A 326 9.47 -14.15 -10.23
C ILE A 326 8.51 -12.96 -10.20
N ASN A 327 7.27 -13.13 -10.64
CA ASN A 327 6.24 -12.08 -10.63
C ASN A 327 5.77 -11.78 -9.20
N ILE A 328 5.61 -12.81 -8.37
CA ILE A 328 5.29 -12.68 -6.95
C ILE A 328 6.40 -11.90 -6.23
N MET A 329 7.66 -12.30 -6.41
CA MET A 329 8.79 -11.69 -5.72
C MET A 329 9.05 -10.25 -6.19
N ARG A 330 8.70 -9.85 -7.41
CA ARG A 330 8.72 -8.44 -7.83
C ARG A 330 7.75 -7.60 -7.01
N GLN A 331 6.53 -8.08 -6.77
CA GLN A 331 5.54 -7.39 -5.92
C GLN A 331 6.02 -7.33 -4.47
N VAL A 332 6.49 -8.46 -3.94
CA VAL A 332 7.05 -8.58 -2.58
C VAL A 332 8.24 -7.63 -2.40
N SER A 333 9.17 -7.60 -3.34
CA SER A 333 10.36 -6.75 -3.28
C SER A 333 9.98 -5.27 -3.19
N ARG A 334 9.00 -4.83 -3.99
CA ARG A 334 8.53 -3.44 -3.96
C ARG A 334 7.84 -3.08 -2.65
N TRP A 335 6.97 -3.98 -2.13
CA TRP A 335 6.20 -3.68 -0.92
C TRP A 335 6.99 -3.78 0.38
N TYR A 336 7.88 -4.77 0.52
CA TYR A 336 8.70 -4.95 1.72
C TYR A 336 10.06 -4.25 1.62
N ASP A 337 10.37 -3.61 0.49
CA ASP A 337 11.66 -2.98 0.20
C ASP A 337 12.82 -3.96 0.43
N VAL A 338 12.78 -5.11 -0.19
CA VAL A 338 13.80 -6.17 -0.12
C VAL A 338 14.35 -6.51 -1.50
N ASP A 339 15.62 -6.90 -1.57
CA ASP A 339 16.25 -7.38 -2.78
C ASP A 339 16.07 -8.88 -2.92
N ILE A 340 15.67 -9.35 -4.10
CA ILE A 340 15.45 -10.77 -4.37
C ILE A 340 16.65 -11.31 -5.14
N GLN A 341 17.18 -12.43 -4.68
CA GLN A 341 18.20 -13.20 -5.36
C GLN A 341 17.70 -14.63 -5.56
N TYR A 342 17.83 -15.13 -6.78
CA TYR A 342 17.56 -16.54 -7.10
C TYR A 342 18.88 -17.28 -7.14
N GLN A 343 19.02 -18.33 -6.30
CA GLN A 343 20.20 -19.17 -6.30
C GLN A 343 20.14 -20.16 -7.45
N ASP A 344 18.95 -20.70 -7.72
CA ASP A 344 18.68 -21.66 -8.78
C ASP A 344 17.75 -21.05 -9.83
N ALA A 345 18.12 -21.08 -11.11
CA ALA A 345 17.32 -20.50 -12.18
C ALA A 345 15.97 -21.22 -12.36
N GLU A 346 15.93 -22.53 -12.12
CA GLU A 346 14.74 -23.37 -12.29
C GLU A 346 13.56 -22.94 -11.39
N VAL A 347 13.85 -22.38 -10.20
CA VAL A 347 12.76 -21.96 -9.27
C VAL A 347 11.93 -20.80 -9.81
N GLN A 348 12.44 -20.04 -10.78
CA GLN A 348 11.76 -18.86 -11.32
C GLN A 348 10.49 -19.20 -12.12
N GLU A 349 10.38 -20.43 -12.59
CA GLU A 349 9.24 -20.93 -13.39
C GLU A 349 8.13 -21.53 -12.51
N ASN A 350 8.37 -21.74 -11.22
CA ASN A 350 7.36 -22.29 -10.31
C ASN A 350 6.20 -21.32 -10.17
N GLU A 351 4.97 -21.83 -10.30
CA GLU A 351 3.74 -21.08 -10.16
C GLU A 351 3.09 -21.30 -8.80
N PHE A 352 2.49 -20.26 -8.25
CA PHE A 352 1.85 -20.28 -6.95
C PHE A 352 0.52 -19.57 -6.99
N GLY A 353 -0.45 -20.11 -6.20
CA GLY A 353 -1.75 -19.51 -5.95
C GLY A 353 -1.97 -19.28 -4.46
N GLY A 354 -2.73 -18.25 -4.13
CA GLY A 354 -3.11 -17.97 -2.75
C GLY A 354 -3.38 -16.50 -2.48
N THR A 355 -3.98 -16.24 -1.32
CA THR A 355 -4.30 -14.89 -0.84
C THR A 355 -3.65 -14.65 0.51
N ILE A 356 -2.93 -13.54 0.65
CA ILE A 356 -2.30 -13.14 1.90
C ILE A 356 -2.40 -11.63 2.08
N SER A 357 -2.64 -11.18 3.33
CA SER A 357 -2.62 -9.76 3.64
C SER A 357 -1.20 -9.19 3.47
N LYS A 358 -1.06 -8.10 2.73
CA LYS A 358 0.23 -7.44 2.51
C LYS A 358 0.78 -6.75 3.77
N TYR A 359 -0.02 -6.62 4.83
CA TYR A 359 0.40 -6.05 6.12
C TYR A 359 0.97 -7.10 7.09
N LYS A 360 1.03 -8.37 6.69
CA LYS A 360 1.69 -9.44 7.46
C LYS A 360 3.21 -9.33 7.37
N ASP A 361 3.90 -10.03 8.28
CA ASP A 361 5.35 -10.16 8.21
C ASP A 361 5.76 -10.88 6.92
N ILE A 362 6.87 -10.46 6.32
CA ILE A 362 7.39 -11.08 5.10
C ILE A 362 7.67 -12.58 5.29
N LYS A 363 8.07 -13.01 6.48
CA LYS A 363 8.31 -14.42 6.81
C LYS A 363 7.02 -15.23 6.66
N GLU A 364 5.88 -14.71 7.13
CA GLU A 364 4.59 -15.40 7.01
C GLU A 364 4.23 -15.62 5.52
N LEU A 365 4.47 -14.63 4.68
CA LEU A 365 4.27 -14.77 3.23
C LEU A 365 5.20 -15.83 2.63
N LEU A 366 6.49 -15.75 2.94
CA LEU A 366 7.49 -16.68 2.40
C LEU A 366 7.30 -18.11 2.94
N ASP A 367 6.90 -18.27 4.20
CA ASP A 367 6.59 -19.57 4.79
C ASP A 367 5.37 -20.21 4.12
N ASN A 368 4.32 -19.44 3.78
CA ASN A 368 3.17 -19.94 3.03
C ASN A 368 3.59 -20.45 1.64
N ILE A 369 4.45 -19.73 0.93
CA ILE A 369 4.97 -20.20 -0.35
C ILE A 369 5.82 -21.45 -0.16
N LYS A 370 6.70 -21.50 0.86
CA LYS A 370 7.53 -22.67 1.19
C LYS A 370 6.71 -23.91 1.50
N LEU A 371 5.51 -23.79 2.11
CA LEU A 371 4.64 -24.93 2.42
C LEU A 371 4.25 -25.75 1.18
N THR A 372 4.31 -25.18 -0.01
CA THR A 372 4.09 -25.92 -1.27
C THR A 372 5.19 -26.96 -1.55
N GLY A 373 6.33 -26.87 -0.85
CA GLY A 373 7.49 -27.75 -1.01
C GLY A 373 8.34 -27.48 -2.25
N SER A 374 7.98 -26.49 -3.05
CA SER A 374 8.64 -26.20 -4.34
C SER A 374 9.81 -25.24 -4.21
N ILE A 375 9.90 -24.49 -3.11
CA ILE A 375 10.98 -23.55 -2.86
C ILE A 375 11.39 -23.51 -1.39
N HIS A 376 12.62 -23.07 -1.18
CA HIS A 376 13.17 -22.67 0.11
C HIS A 376 13.60 -21.20 0.05
N TYR A 377 13.77 -20.56 1.19
CA TYR A 377 14.26 -19.19 1.24
C TYR A 377 15.20 -18.95 2.42
N LYS A 378 16.03 -17.93 2.29
CA LYS A 378 16.90 -17.40 3.36
C LYS A 378 16.82 -15.88 3.35
N ILE A 379 16.76 -15.26 4.51
CA ILE A 379 16.78 -13.79 4.66
C ILE A 379 18.13 -13.37 5.25
N GLU A 380 18.83 -12.46 4.55
CA GLU A 380 20.11 -11.88 4.97
C GLU A 380 20.00 -10.34 4.95
N GLY A 381 19.71 -9.74 6.11
CA GLY A 381 19.41 -8.31 6.18
C GLY A 381 18.13 -7.97 5.38
N ARG A 382 18.27 -7.18 4.30
CA ARG A 382 17.17 -6.87 3.38
C ARG A 382 17.18 -7.70 2.09
N ARG A 383 17.99 -8.74 2.03
CA ARG A 383 18.05 -9.65 0.88
C ARG A 383 17.29 -10.93 1.18
N VAL A 384 16.42 -11.33 0.27
CA VAL A 384 15.72 -12.62 0.26
C VAL A 384 16.33 -13.49 -0.83
N ILE A 385 16.86 -14.63 -0.45
CA ILE A 385 17.46 -15.61 -1.36
C ILE A 385 16.46 -16.74 -1.54
N ILE A 386 16.03 -16.96 -2.77
CA ILE A 386 15.12 -18.05 -3.15
C ILE A 386 15.93 -19.18 -3.75
N MET A 387 15.68 -20.40 -3.30
CA MET A 387 16.40 -21.61 -3.68
C MET A 387 15.44 -22.80 -3.79
N LYS A 388 15.89 -23.87 -4.46
CA LYS A 388 15.14 -25.12 -4.63
C LYS A 388 15.02 -25.90 -3.34
#